data_5dad6265fe54b8729814a92d256dadd4
#
_entry.id   5dad6265fe54b8729814a92d256dadd4
#
_cell.length_a   1.000
_cell.length_b   1.000
_cell.length_c   1.000
_cell.angle_alpha   90.00
_cell.angle_beta   90.00
_cell.angle_gamma   90.00
#
_symmetry.space_group_name_H-M   'P 1'
#
loop_
_entity.id
_entity.type
_entity.pdbx_description
1 polymer ?
#
loop_
_entity_poly.entity_id
_entity_poly.type
_entity_poly.pdbx_seq_one_letter_code
_entity_poly.pdbx_strand_id
1 'polypeptide(L)'
;GIGKLFEEVAKHCGFHGDDAGKVMGLAPYGSCKTIDLYNMTEYTPKKDAAYTVQSRWEERAIQLVELALSKSKCNNIVLSGGCFLNCVVNYKIKKHFPGINLYAEPIAHDGGTAIGAAYLAHYDPKIKDT
;
A
#
# COMPACT_ATOMS: atom_id res chain seq x y z
N GLY A 1 1.71 5.76 10.13
CA GLY A 1 1.09 5.53 8.82
C GLY A 1 0.70 4.08 8.62
N ILE A 2 0.00 3.75 7.51
CA ILE A 2 -0.57 2.40 7.30
C ILE A 2 0.50 1.31 7.20
N GLY A 3 1.66 1.60 6.60
CA GLY A 3 2.78 0.65 6.52
C GLY A 3 3.24 0.21 7.90
N LYS A 4 3.32 1.13 8.87
CA LYS A 4 3.66 0.81 10.26
C LYS A 4 2.64 -0.11 10.92
N LEU A 5 1.35 0.06 10.61
CA LEU A 5 0.32 -0.86 11.11
C LEU A 5 0.46 -2.27 10.53
N PHE A 6 0.81 -2.41 9.26
CA PHE A 6 1.10 -3.71 8.67
C PHE A 6 2.31 -4.38 9.34
N GLU A 7 3.37 -3.63 9.64
CA GLU A 7 4.54 -4.12 10.37
C GLU A 7 4.16 -4.65 11.77
N GLU A 8 3.36 -3.89 12.52
CA GLU A 8 2.91 -4.29 13.87
C GLU A 8 2.02 -5.53 13.81
N VAL A 9 1.11 -5.62 12.83
CA VAL A 9 0.27 -6.81 12.63
C VAL A 9 1.10 -8.00 12.18
N ALA A 10 2.13 -7.81 11.35
CA ALA A 10 3.05 -8.88 10.96
C ALA A 10 3.75 -9.48 12.19
N LYS A 11 4.31 -8.63 13.05
CA LYS A 11 4.94 -9.05 14.32
C LYS A 11 3.95 -9.77 15.23
N HIS A 12 2.74 -9.23 15.39
CA HIS A 12 1.67 -9.86 16.18
C HIS A 12 1.31 -11.26 15.63
N CYS A 13 1.30 -11.43 14.32
CA CYS A 13 1.07 -12.72 13.68
C CYS A 13 2.25 -13.71 13.83
N GLY A 14 3.40 -13.26 14.31
CA GLY A 14 4.63 -14.05 14.41
C GLY A 14 5.43 -14.08 13.11
N PHE A 15 5.20 -13.12 12.21
CA PHE A 15 5.97 -12.91 11.00
C PHE A 15 7.08 -11.88 11.24
N HIS A 16 8.03 -11.76 10.30
CA HIS A 16 8.97 -10.64 10.28
C HIS A 16 8.22 -9.33 9.98
N GLY A 17 8.71 -8.20 10.48
CA GLY A 17 8.05 -6.89 10.27
C GLY A 17 7.87 -6.53 8.78
N ASP A 18 8.79 -6.97 7.92
CA ASP A 18 8.74 -6.72 6.48
C ASP A 18 7.80 -7.67 5.70
N ASP A 19 7.19 -8.63 6.39
CA ASP A 19 6.31 -9.64 5.79
C ASP A 19 4.86 -9.14 5.56
N ALA A 20 4.67 -7.89 5.15
CA ALA A 20 3.36 -7.32 4.85
C ALA A 20 2.55 -8.17 3.84
N GLY A 21 3.23 -8.83 2.90
CA GLY A 21 2.60 -9.76 1.96
C GLY A 21 1.96 -10.97 2.64
N LYS A 22 2.54 -11.49 3.72
CA LYS A 22 1.96 -12.58 4.51
C LYS A 22 0.70 -12.12 5.27
N VAL A 23 0.72 -10.88 5.78
CA VAL A 23 -0.46 -10.26 6.41
C VAL A 23 -1.59 -10.10 5.39
N MET A 24 -1.30 -9.60 4.19
CA MET A 24 -2.25 -9.51 3.09
C MET A 24 -2.84 -10.90 2.75
N GLY A 25 -2.00 -11.94 2.69
CA GLY A 25 -2.44 -13.32 2.41
C GLY A 25 -3.27 -13.94 3.54
N LEU A 26 -3.06 -13.54 4.80
CA LEU A 26 -3.82 -14.00 5.96
C LEU A 26 -5.18 -13.32 6.09
N ALA A 27 -5.33 -12.09 5.59
CA ALA A 27 -6.52 -11.27 5.75
C ALA A 27 -7.84 -11.94 5.30
N PRO A 28 -7.91 -12.69 4.18
CA PRO A 28 -9.16 -13.35 3.76
C PRO A 28 -9.72 -14.37 4.76
N TYR A 29 -8.92 -14.86 5.68
CA TYR A 29 -9.33 -15.82 6.71
C TYR A 29 -9.89 -15.17 7.97
N GLY A 30 -9.83 -13.84 8.08
CA GLY A 30 -10.41 -13.06 9.15
C GLY A 30 -11.78 -12.50 8.79
N SER A 31 -12.50 -11.96 9.77
CA SER A 31 -13.87 -11.47 9.60
C SER A 31 -14.22 -10.22 10.41
N CYS A 32 -13.40 -9.84 11.38
CA CYS A 32 -13.71 -8.73 12.28
C CYS A 32 -12.98 -7.44 11.88
N LYS A 33 -13.73 -6.36 11.67
CA LYS A 33 -13.20 -5.03 11.30
C LYS A 33 -12.94 -4.11 12.51
N THR A 34 -13.31 -4.54 13.72
CA THR A 34 -13.36 -3.66 14.91
C THR A 34 -12.18 -3.83 15.86
N ILE A 35 -11.13 -4.55 15.45
CA ILE A 35 -9.94 -4.72 16.28
C ILE A 35 -9.20 -3.40 16.44
N ASP A 36 -8.87 -3.04 17.68
CA ASP A 36 -7.93 -1.97 17.95
C ASP A 36 -6.50 -2.42 17.67
N LEU A 37 -6.01 -2.05 16.48
CA LEU A 37 -4.66 -2.43 16.02
C LEU A 37 -3.53 -1.74 16.80
N TYR A 38 -3.83 -0.74 17.61
CA TYR A 38 -2.83 -0.05 18.43
C TYR A 38 -2.66 -0.68 19.82
N ASN A 39 -3.66 -1.46 20.24
CA ASN A 39 -3.69 -2.11 21.56
C ASN A 39 -3.91 -3.63 21.41
N MET A 40 -3.25 -4.27 20.44
CA MET A 40 -3.31 -5.72 20.28
C MET A 40 -2.65 -6.42 21.46
N THR A 41 -3.30 -7.48 21.96
CA THR A 41 -2.82 -8.35 23.03
C THR A 41 -2.57 -9.76 22.49
N GLU A 42 -1.99 -10.64 23.29
CA GLU A 42 -1.81 -12.06 22.91
C GLU A 42 -3.13 -12.78 22.56
N TYR A 43 -4.26 -12.29 23.09
CA TYR A 43 -5.60 -12.80 22.82
C TYR A 43 -6.23 -12.24 21.53
N THR A 44 -5.62 -11.25 20.89
CA THR A 44 -6.13 -10.68 19.64
C THR A 44 -6.01 -11.72 18.51
N PRO A 45 -7.12 -12.12 17.84
CA PRO A 45 -7.04 -13.12 16.79
C PRO A 45 -6.22 -12.64 15.60
N LYS A 46 -5.16 -13.35 15.27
CA LYS A 46 -4.19 -12.96 14.24
C LYS A 46 -4.83 -12.70 12.88
N LYS A 47 -5.71 -13.59 12.43
CA LYS A 47 -6.42 -13.46 11.14
C LYS A 47 -7.35 -12.25 11.12
N ASP A 48 -7.98 -11.91 12.24
CA ASP A 48 -8.87 -10.76 12.34
C ASP A 48 -8.08 -9.44 12.41
N ALA A 49 -6.90 -9.42 13.04
CA ALA A 49 -5.98 -8.30 12.96
C ALA A 49 -5.49 -8.07 11.52
N ALA A 50 -5.13 -9.14 10.81
CA ALA A 50 -4.75 -9.07 9.41
C ALA A 50 -5.91 -8.55 8.52
N TYR A 51 -7.12 -9.06 8.73
CA TYR A 51 -8.31 -8.58 8.02
C TYR A 51 -8.57 -7.10 8.29
N THR A 52 -8.46 -6.68 9.55
CA THR A 52 -8.71 -5.29 9.96
C THR A 52 -7.73 -4.32 9.32
N VAL A 53 -6.42 -4.61 9.34
CA VAL A 53 -5.42 -3.71 8.73
C VAL A 53 -5.58 -3.66 7.22
N GLN A 54 -5.85 -4.79 6.57
CA GLN A 54 -6.09 -4.86 5.13
C GLN A 54 -7.33 -4.04 4.74
N SER A 55 -8.45 -4.23 5.42
CA SER A 55 -9.69 -3.48 5.15
C SER A 55 -9.51 -1.97 5.34
N ARG A 56 -8.80 -1.54 6.39
CA ARG A 56 -8.49 -0.12 6.61
C ARG A 56 -7.65 0.47 5.49
N TRP A 57 -6.69 -0.31 4.97
CA TRP A 57 -5.87 0.15 3.86
C TRP A 57 -6.68 0.27 2.58
N GLU A 58 -7.53 -0.71 2.27
CA GLU A 58 -8.40 -0.69 1.10
C GLU A 58 -9.32 0.53 1.09
N GLU A 59 -10.00 0.78 2.20
CA GLU A 59 -10.88 1.95 2.36
C GLU A 59 -10.10 3.25 2.21
N ARG A 60 -8.93 3.35 2.86
CA ARG A 60 -8.10 4.55 2.81
C ARG A 60 -7.53 4.82 1.42
N ALA A 61 -7.11 3.79 0.71
CA ALA A 61 -6.57 3.90 -0.64
C ALA A 61 -7.64 4.39 -1.63
N ILE A 62 -8.88 3.89 -1.52
CA ILE A 62 -10.02 4.36 -2.31
C ILE A 62 -10.27 5.85 -2.04
N GLN A 63 -10.33 6.27 -0.77
CA GLN A 63 -10.51 7.68 -0.39
C GLN A 63 -9.39 8.58 -0.95
N LEU A 64 -8.15 8.10 -0.95
CA LEU A 64 -7.01 8.86 -1.50
C LEU A 64 -7.14 9.05 -3.02
N VAL A 65 -7.53 8.01 -3.73
CA VAL A 65 -7.76 8.11 -5.20
C VAL A 65 -8.95 9.01 -5.50
N GLU A 66 -10.03 8.91 -4.76
CA GLU A 66 -11.20 9.79 -4.89
C GLU A 66 -10.81 11.26 -4.69
N LEU A 67 -10.02 11.54 -3.63
CA LEU A 67 -9.51 12.88 -3.38
C LEU A 67 -8.59 13.37 -4.52
N ALA A 68 -7.71 12.52 -5.06
CA ALA A 68 -6.85 12.85 -6.18
C ALA A 68 -7.66 13.19 -7.43
N LEU A 69 -8.65 12.38 -7.76
CA LEU A 69 -9.56 12.60 -8.90
C LEU A 69 -10.39 13.88 -8.74
N SER A 70 -10.82 14.21 -7.51
CA SER A 70 -11.57 15.44 -7.25
C SER A 70 -10.75 16.72 -7.43
N LYS A 71 -9.43 16.63 -7.21
CA LYS A 71 -8.51 17.77 -7.33
C LYS A 71 -7.87 17.90 -8.70
N SER A 72 -7.65 16.78 -9.39
CA SER A 72 -7.07 16.76 -10.73
C SER A 72 -8.17 16.42 -11.74
N LYS A 73 -8.25 17.12 -12.85
CA LYS A 73 -9.18 16.77 -13.94
C LYS A 73 -8.60 15.63 -14.82
N CYS A 74 -7.78 14.77 -14.25
CA CYS A 74 -7.04 13.72 -14.98
C CYS A 74 -7.46 12.35 -14.46
N ASN A 75 -7.75 11.43 -15.38
CA ASN A 75 -8.12 10.05 -15.06
C ASN A 75 -6.90 9.09 -15.05
N ASN A 76 -5.68 9.62 -15.22
CA ASN A 76 -4.47 8.81 -15.14
C ASN A 76 -3.94 8.82 -13.71
N ILE A 77 -3.91 7.66 -13.07
CA ILE A 77 -3.45 7.48 -11.69
C ILE A 77 -2.24 6.57 -11.68
N VAL A 78 -1.15 7.04 -11.06
CA VAL A 78 0.05 6.26 -10.82
C VAL A 78 0.14 5.95 -9.32
N LEU A 79 0.32 4.68 -8.99
CA LEU A 79 0.53 4.19 -7.63
C LEU A 79 2.01 3.87 -7.43
N SER A 80 2.63 4.51 -6.45
CA SER A 80 4.02 4.28 -6.05
C SER A 80 4.15 4.31 -4.53
N GLY A 81 5.23 3.72 -4.00
CA GLY A 81 5.44 3.51 -2.57
C GLY A 81 5.11 2.09 -2.14
N GLY A 82 5.84 1.56 -1.14
CA GLY A 82 5.76 0.17 -0.69
C GLY A 82 4.35 -0.31 -0.34
N CYS A 83 3.47 0.57 0.12
CA CYS A 83 2.07 0.24 0.42
C CYS A 83 1.28 -0.21 -0.83
N PHE A 84 1.68 0.23 -2.03
CA PHE A 84 1.05 -0.14 -3.30
C PHE A 84 1.66 -1.38 -3.96
N LEU A 85 2.57 -2.08 -3.29
CA LEU A 85 2.88 -3.49 -3.59
C LEU A 85 1.72 -4.43 -3.23
N ASN A 86 0.73 -3.93 -2.48
CA ASN A 86 -0.48 -4.65 -2.13
C ASN A 86 -1.42 -4.78 -3.35
N CYS A 87 -1.31 -5.89 -4.06
CA CYS A 87 -2.07 -6.14 -5.30
C CYS A 87 -3.59 -6.22 -5.06
N VAL A 88 -4.04 -6.60 -3.87
CA VAL A 88 -5.47 -6.63 -3.50
C VAL A 88 -6.04 -5.21 -3.47
N VAL A 89 -5.31 -4.28 -2.86
CA VAL A 89 -5.69 -2.86 -2.84
C VAL A 89 -5.73 -2.29 -4.25
N ASN A 90 -4.69 -2.55 -5.06
CA ASN A 90 -4.63 -2.06 -6.44
C ASN A 90 -5.79 -2.57 -7.30
N TYR A 91 -6.13 -3.86 -7.15
CA TYR A 91 -7.30 -4.44 -7.80
C TYR A 91 -8.61 -3.77 -7.36
N LYS A 92 -8.78 -3.54 -6.05
CA LYS A 92 -9.99 -2.88 -5.52
C LYS A 92 -10.13 -1.43 -5.99
N ILE A 93 -9.03 -0.68 -6.08
CA ILE A 93 -9.01 0.67 -6.68
C ILE A 93 -9.52 0.59 -8.13
N LYS A 94 -8.95 -0.29 -8.95
CA LYS A 94 -9.35 -0.44 -10.37
C LYS A 94 -10.82 -0.85 -10.52
N LYS A 95 -11.29 -1.73 -9.64
CA LYS A 95 -12.69 -2.17 -9.63
C LYS A 95 -13.64 -1.04 -9.22
N HIS A 96 -13.25 -0.21 -8.23
CA HIS A 96 -14.05 0.90 -7.73
C HIS A 96 -14.14 2.06 -8.74
N PHE A 97 -13.06 2.31 -9.47
CA PHE A 97 -12.96 3.37 -10.47
C PHE A 97 -12.68 2.78 -11.87
N PRO A 98 -13.66 2.16 -12.54
CA PRO A 98 -13.42 1.47 -13.82
C PRO A 98 -12.97 2.42 -14.94
N GLY A 99 -13.31 3.71 -14.85
CA GLY A 99 -12.97 4.73 -15.84
C GLY A 99 -11.55 5.31 -15.74
N ILE A 100 -10.75 4.93 -14.73
CA ILE A 100 -9.38 5.44 -14.61
C ILE A 100 -8.37 4.58 -15.37
N ASN A 101 -7.31 5.22 -15.84
CA ASN A 101 -6.09 4.56 -16.31
C ASN A 101 -5.17 4.39 -15.10
N LEU A 102 -5.11 3.19 -14.54
CA LEU A 102 -4.32 2.89 -13.35
C LEU A 102 -3.00 2.24 -13.74
N TYR A 103 -1.90 2.81 -13.31
CA TYR A 103 -0.57 2.24 -13.37
C TYR A 103 -0.03 2.02 -11.97
N ALA A 104 0.32 0.79 -11.64
CA ALA A 104 1.01 0.45 -10.39
C ALA A 104 2.47 0.19 -10.70
N GLU A 105 3.37 0.97 -10.08
CA GLU A 105 4.81 0.85 -10.30
C GLU A 105 5.31 -0.51 -9.77
N PRO A 106 5.92 -1.36 -10.62
CA PRO A 106 6.43 -2.67 -10.19
C PRO A 106 7.52 -2.59 -9.13
N ILE A 107 8.34 -1.52 -9.16
CA ILE A 107 9.41 -1.26 -8.20
C ILE A 107 8.99 -0.10 -7.29
N ALA A 108 7.80 -0.22 -6.72
CA ALA A 108 7.19 0.81 -5.87
C ALA A 108 7.90 1.00 -4.52
N HIS A 109 8.71 0.04 -4.08
CA HIS A 109 9.51 0.10 -2.83
C HIS A 109 10.72 1.04 -2.97
N ASP A 110 11.46 1.25 -1.88
CA ASP A 110 12.63 2.16 -1.81
C ASP A 110 13.70 1.89 -2.88
N GLY A 111 13.81 0.66 -3.39
CA GLY A 111 14.71 0.31 -4.50
C GLY A 111 14.43 1.07 -5.80
N GLY A 112 13.22 1.56 -6.00
CA GLY A 112 12.85 2.40 -7.15
C GLY A 112 13.55 3.75 -7.16
N THR A 113 14.05 4.23 -6.03
CA THR A 113 14.81 5.49 -5.93
C THR A 113 16.11 5.44 -6.73
N ALA A 114 16.75 4.28 -6.86
CA ALA A 114 17.95 4.10 -7.69
C ALA A 114 17.65 4.33 -9.18
N ILE A 115 16.50 3.84 -9.63
CA ILE A 115 16.04 4.06 -11.02
C ILE A 115 15.73 5.54 -11.23
N GLY A 116 15.01 6.16 -10.29
CA GLY A 116 14.71 7.60 -10.32
C GLY A 116 15.98 8.45 -10.36
N ALA A 117 16.99 8.12 -9.59
CA ALA A 117 18.30 8.79 -9.60
C ALA A 117 19.00 8.63 -10.97
N ALA A 118 18.96 7.44 -11.57
CA ALA A 118 19.56 7.21 -12.88
C ALA A 118 18.84 8.02 -13.98
N TYR A 119 17.51 8.08 -13.95
CA TYR A 119 16.74 8.90 -14.87
C TYR A 119 17.06 10.41 -14.68
N LEU A 120 17.12 10.88 -13.44
CA LEU A 120 17.45 12.27 -13.15
C LEU A 120 18.83 12.62 -13.69
N ALA A 121 19.86 11.80 -13.43
CA ALA A 121 21.21 11.99 -13.93
C ALA A 121 21.27 11.98 -15.48
N HIS A 122 20.39 11.20 -16.13
CA HIS A 122 20.36 11.13 -17.59
C HIS A 122 19.69 12.33 -18.25
N TYR A 123 18.61 12.83 -17.66
CA TYR A 123 17.75 13.88 -18.25
C TYR A 123 18.01 15.27 -17.71
N ASP A 124 18.63 15.44 -16.54
CA ASP A 124 18.95 16.76 -16.01
C ASP A 124 20.28 17.26 -16.59
N PRO A 125 20.26 18.33 -17.42
CA PRO A 125 21.48 18.89 -17.99
C PRO A 125 22.46 19.42 -16.94
N LYS A 126 22.00 19.81 -15.74
CA LYS A 126 22.86 20.28 -14.65
C LYS A 126 23.69 19.17 -14.00
N ILE A 127 23.27 17.91 -14.15
CA ILE A 127 23.98 16.75 -13.60
C ILE A 127 24.94 16.15 -14.63
N LYS A 128 24.70 16.36 -15.93
CA LYS A 128 25.54 15.82 -17.00
C LYS A 128 26.93 16.49 -17.10
N ASP A 129 27.07 17.70 -16.57
CA ASP A 129 28.28 18.51 -16.67
C ASP A 129 29.16 18.40 -15.38
N THR A 130 28.83 17.51 -14.46
CA THR A 130 29.64 17.18 -13.27
C THR A 130 30.31 15.83 -13.41
#